data_a5d362e7ddbdfa5e6eb1cc121188d3c1
#
_entry.id   a5d362e7ddbdfa5e6eb1cc121188d3c1
#
_cell.length_a   1.000
_cell.length_b   1.000
_cell.length_c   1.000
_cell.angle_alpha   90.00
_cell.angle_beta   90.00
_cell.angle_gamma   90.00
#
_symmetry.space_group_name_H-M   'P 1'
#
loop_
_entity.id
_entity.type
_entity.pdbx_description
1 polymer ?
#
loop_
_entity_poly.entity_id
_entity_poly.type
_entity_poly.pdbx_seq_one_letter_code
_entity_poly.pdbx_strand_id
1 'polypeptide(L)'
;MASTLGPVSTTSDMNVLGVILARAQSAGLANKHVRPLLGRAVISYTFDHARQAQALTRVVVSSDCAAVLRLAAGAGFETIVRPAGLATADASVQDVMLHALDQVEARPGFRADALVVLYGNVPVRPAGAIDRAIGILRDTVCDSVRSFCPVGKWHPAWMAQLAGDRVLPLEAGSIHRRQDLPPLFLHDGAVVAMSRESMLRGRQHPDDPHAFFGVDRRGFATGMGETVEIDHLRDLYWAEAVLRTTLPEGRRLAS
;
A
#
# COMPACT_ATOMS: atom_id res chain seq x y z
N MET A 1 41.95 -24.32 22.49
CA MET A 1 41.16 -24.77 21.34
C MET A 1 40.20 -23.65 20.97
N ALA A 2 40.52 -22.88 19.95
CA ALA A 2 39.70 -21.78 19.49
C ALA A 2 38.65 -22.34 18.51
N SER A 3 37.36 -22.23 18.87
CA SER A 3 36.24 -22.61 17.99
C SER A 3 36.05 -21.52 16.94
N THR A 4 36.39 -21.82 15.70
CA THR A 4 36.11 -21.00 14.53
C THR A 4 34.63 -21.07 14.24
N LEU A 5 33.91 -19.97 14.52
CA LEU A 5 32.56 -19.74 13.99
C LEU A 5 32.70 -19.66 12.47
N GLY A 6 32.06 -20.60 11.78
CA GLY A 6 31.96 -20.60 10.32
C GLY A 6 31.18 -19.37 9.81
N PRO A 7 31.33 -19.01 8.51
CA PRO A 7 30.68 -17.85 7.95
C PRO A 7 29.16 -17.99 8.04
N VAL A 8 28.51 -16.94 8.57
CA VAL A 8 27.07 -16.77 8.58
C VAL A 8 26.59 -16.87 7.13
N SER A 9 25.66 -17.79 6.91
CA SER A 9 24.98 -18.01 5.64
C SER A 9 24.56 -16.69 5.01
N THR A 10 24.98 -16.45 3.79
CA THR A 10 24.50 -15.39 2.92
C THR A 10 22.99 -15.47 2.87
N THR A 11 22.30 -14.43 3.34
CA THR A 11 20.87 -14.23 3.15
C THR A 11 20.57 -14.37 1.66
N SER A 12 19.89 -15.46 1.26
CA SER A 12 19.44 -15.61 -0.12
C SER A 12 18.55 -14.40 -0.43
N ASP A 13 18.82 -13.70 -1.52
CA ASP A 13 18.01 -12.58 -1.96
C ASP A 13 16.59 -13.07 -2.16
N MET A 14 15.65 -12.48 -1.39
CA MET A 14 14.22 -12.79 -1.45
C MET A 14 13.65 -12.28 -2.77
N ASN A 15 12.95 -13.11 -3.53
CA ASN A 15 12.21 -12.69 -4.71
C ASN A 15 10.92 -11.98 -4.29
N VAL A 16 10.88 -10.67 -4.40
CA VAL A 16 9.74 -9.85 -3.98
C VAL A 16 9.00 -9.30 -5.19
N LEU A 17 7.73 -9.68 -5.31
CA LEU A 17 6.83 -9.21 -6.37
C LEU A 17 6.06 -7.98 -5.88
N GLY A 18 6.35 -6.80 -6.42
CA GLY A 18 5.52 -5.61 -6.28
C GLY A 18 4.34 -5.64 -7.24
N VAL A 19 3.13 -5.42 -6.75
CA VAL A 19 1.92 -5.31 -7.58
C VAL A 19 1.28 -3.95 -7.37
N ILE A 20 1.31 -3.11 -8.41
CA ILE A 20 0.64 -1.82 -8.42
C ILE A 20 -0.81 -2.04 -8.84
N LEU A 21 -1.74 -1.70 -7.94
CA LEU A 21 -3.17 -1.89 -8.15
C LEU A 21 -3.84 -0.58 -8.59
N ALA A 22 -4.52 -0.61 -9.76
CA ALA A 22 -5.25 0.54 -10.27
C ALA A 22 -6.47 0.09 -11.07
N ARG A 23 -7.69 0.25 -10.52
CA ARG A 23 -8.93 -0.04 -11.25
C ARG A 23 -9.48 1.19 -11.94
N ALA A 24 -10.20 1.01 -13.07
CA ALA A 24 -10.79 2.10 -13.84
C ALA A 24 -11.86 2.84 -13.03
N GLN A 25 -12.77 2.09 -12.41
CA GLN A 25 -13.88 2.66 -11.66
C GLN A 25 -13.50 2.87 -10.18
N SER A 26 -13.84 4.05 -9.66
CA SER A 26 -13.73 4.40 -8.25
C SER A 26 -15.01 5.07 -7.80
N ALA A 27 -15.57 4.66 -6.68
CA ALA A 27 -16.78 5.23 -6.11
C ALA A 27 -16.64 6.72 -5.72
N GLY A 28 -15.42 7.14 -5.34
CA GLY A 28 -15.16 8.53 -4.94
C GLY A 28 -14.79 9.42 -6.12
N LEU A 29 -13.53 9.41 -6.55
CA LEU A 29 -13.02 10.25 -7.62
C LEU A 29 -12.83 9.46 -8.91
N ALA A 30 -13.64 9.77 -9.93
CA ALA A 30 -13.55 9.10 -11.23
C ALA A 30 -12.16 9.28 -11.86
N ASN A 31 -11.64 8.21 -12.48
CA ASN A 31 -10.35 8.19 -13.17
C ASN A 31 -9.17 8.66 -12.30
N LYS A 32 -9.23 8.49 -10.98
CA LYS A 32 -8.27 9.03 -10.02
C LYS A 32 -6.81 8.73 -10.37
N HIS A 33 -6.50 7.56 -10.92
CA HIS A 33 -5.14 7.12 -11.25
C HIS A 33 -4.49 7.92 -12.39
N VAL A 34 -5.30 8.38 -13.34
CA VAL A 34 -4.82 9.15 -14.53
C VAL A 34 -5.06 10.64 -14.40
N ARG A 35 -5.69 11.11 -13.32
CA ARG A 35 -5.85 12.54 -13.08
C ARG A 35 -4.50 13.24 -12.98
N PRO A 36 -4.41 14.47 -13.51
CA PRO A 36 -3.19 15.26 -13.39
C PRO A 36 -3.00 15.74 -11.94
N LEU A 37 -1.79 15.55 -11.44
CA LEU A 37 -1.28 16.07 -10.17
C LEU A 37 0.10 16.67 -10.47
N LEU A 38 0.25 17.98 -10.34
CA LEU A 38 1.48 18.71 -10.72
C LEU A 38 2.00 18.32 -12.12
N GLY A 39 1.11 18.28 -13.11
CA GLY A 39 1.42 17.98 -14.51
C GLY A 39 1.68 16.51 -14.85
N ARG A 40 1.54 15.58 -13.89
CA ARG A 40 1.76 14.14 -14.07
C ARG A 40 0.52 13.35 -13.66
N ALA A 41 0.31 12.18 -14.24
CA ALA A 41 -0.76 11.28 -13.76
C ALA A 41 -0.47 10.84 -12.32
N VAL A 42 -1.50 10.76 -11.45
CA VAL A 42 -1.39 10.33 -10.06
C VAL A 42 -0.60 9.03 -9.92
N ILE A 43 -0.88 8.02 -10.75
CA ILE A 43 -0.20 6.73 -10.67
C ILE A 43 1.31 6.81 -10.94
N SER A 44 1.78 7.82 -11.67
CA SER A 44 3.20 7.99 -11.98
C SER A 44 4.07 8.18 -10.73
N TYR A 45 3.50 8.72 -9.66
CA TYR A 45 4.19 8.83 -8.38
C TYR A 45 4.42 7.45 -7.74
N THR A 46 3.44 6.55 -7.84
CA THR A 46 3.60 5.16 -7.37
C THR A 46 4.63 4.41 -8.23
N PHE A 47 4.72 4.70 -9.52
CA PHE A 47 5.80 4.16 -10.37
C PHE A 47 7.19 4.59 -9.89
N ASP A 48 7.34 5.85 -9.51
CA ASP A 48 8.61 6.36 -8.97
C ASP A 48 8.96 5.70 -7.62
N HIS A 49 7.99 5.55 -6.73
CA HIS A 49 8.19 4.84 -5.47
C HIS A 49 8.61 3.38 -5.67
N ALA A 50 7.99 2.69 -6.64
CA ALA A 50 8.35 1.31 -6.96
C ALA A 50 9.77 1.19 -7.54
N ARG A 51 10.21 2.17 -8.35
CA ARG A 51 11.59 2.21 -8.89
C ARG A 51 12.64 2.52 -7.83
N GLN A 52 12.29 3.33 -6.84
CA GLN A 52 13.20 3.71 -5.75
C GLN A 52 13.40 2.59 -4.73
N ALA A 53 12.44 1.67 -4.62
CA ALA A 53 12.52 0.53 -3.72
C ALA A 53 13.57 -0.47 -4.19
N GLN A 54 14.57 -0.72 -3.35
CA GLN A 54 15.70 -1.60 -3.66
C GLN A 54 15.39 -3.08 -3.44
N ALA A 55 14.42 -3.37 -2.57
CA ALA A 55 14.08 -4.75 -2.21
C ALA A 55 13.02 -5.39 -3.14
N LEU A 56 12.44 -4.64 -4.09
CA LEU A 56 11.55 -5.19 -5.11
C LEU A 56 12.36 -5.80 -6.24
N THR A 57 12.17 -7.10 -6.53
CA THR A 57 12.88 -7.79 -7.61
C THR A 57 12.11 -7.78 -8.92
N ARG A 58 10.78 -7.69 -8.86
CA ARG A 58 9.90 -7.59 -10.02
C ARG A 58 8.69 -6.73 -9.68
N VAL A 59 8.23 -5.91 -10.62
CA VAL A 59 7.04 -5.06 -10.42
C VAL A 59 6.11 -5.21 -11.61
N VAL A 60 4.82 -5.42 -11.32
CA VAL A 60 3.76 -5.48 -12.33
C VAL A 60 2.64 -4.50 -11.99
N VAL A 61 1.94 -4.02 -13.01
CA VAL A 61 0.77 -3.14 -12.86
C VAL A 61 -0.48 -3.89 -13.27
N SER A 62 -1.38 -4.14 -12.31
CA SER A 62 -2.67 -4.80 -12.55
C SER A 62 -3.77 -3.76 -12.70
N SER A 63 -4.38 -3.69 -13.89
CA SER A 63 -5.44 -2.73 -14.19
C SER A 63 -6.42 -3.25 -15.25
N ASP A 64 -7.66 -2.78 -15.18
CA ASP A 64 -8.69 -2.88 -16.22
C ASP A 64 -8.77 -1.59 -17.06
N CYS A 65 -7.99 -0.55 -16.72
CA CYS A 65 -7.97 0.75 -17.40
C CYS A 65 -6.89 0.78 -18.50
N ALA A 66 -7.30 0.86 -19.77
CA ALA A 66 -6.35 0.94 -20.88
C ALA A 66 -5.39 2.14 -20.79
N ALA A 67 -5.82 3.27 -20.22
CA ALA A 67 -4.95 4.44 -20.03
C ALA A 67 -3.86 4.17 -18.99
N VAL A 68 -4.20 3.51 -17.89
CA VAL A 68 -3.24 3.08 -16.87
C VAL A 68 -2.23 2.10 -17.45
N LEU A 69 -2.69 1.09 -18.20
CA LEU A 69 -1.82 0.09 -18.82
C LEU A 69 -0.84 0.73 -19.81
N ARG A 70 -1.30 1.70 -20.63
CA ARG A 70 -0.40 2.44 -21.53
C ARG A 70 0.65 3.26 -20.78
N LEU A 71 0.25 3.95 -19.70
CA LEU A 71 1.19 4.71 -18.86
C LEU A 71 2.22 3.78 -18.21
N ALA A 72 1.80 2.61 -17.72
CA ALA A 72 2.68 1.63 -17.12
C ALA A 72 3.68 1.06 -18.14
N ALA A 73 3.21 0.65 -19.31
CA ALA A 73 4.08 0.15 -20.38
C ALA A 73 5.06 1.22 -20.86
N GLY A 74 4.62 2.46 -21.08
CA GLY A 74 5.47 3.60 -21.42
C GLY A 74 6.50 3.94 -20.35
N ALA A 75 6.21 3.58 -19.11
CA ALA A 75 7.12 3.69 -17.98
C ALA A 75 8.02 2.45 -17.80
N GLY A 76 7.93 1.43 -18.65
CA GLY A 76 8.77 0.22 -18.60
C GLY A 76 8.32 -0.83 -17.60
N PHE A 77 7.10 -0.74 -17.05
CA PHE A 77 6.54 -1.76 -16.16
C PHE A 77 5.83 -2.87 -16.95
N GLU A 78 5.92 -4.08 -16.46
CA GLU A 78 5.07 -5.18 -16.92
C GLU A 78 3.60 -4.88 -16.56
N THR A 79 2.69 -5.26 -17.45
CA THR A 79 1.26 -5.00 -17.28
C THR A 79 0.47 -6.29 -17.25
N ILE A 80 -0.54 -6.32 -16.40
CA ILE A 80 -1.53 -7.40 -16.31
C ILE A 80 -2.90 -6.79 -16.56
N VAL A 81 -3.57 -7.25 -17.60
CA VAL A 81 -4.97 -6.87 -17.86
C VAL A 81 -5.85 -7.58 -16.84
N ARG A 82 -6.51 -6.81 -16.00
CA ARG A 82 -7.39 -7.34 -14.97
C ARG A 82 -8.71 -7.79 -15.57
N PRO A 83 -9.16 -9.04 -15.35
CA PRO A 83 -10.47 -9.49 -15.78
C PRO A 83 -11.61 -8.66 -15.19
N ALA A 84 -12.70 -8.53 -15.92
CA ALA A 84 -13.86 -7.73 -15.49
C ALA A 84 -14.41 -8.15 -14.10
N GLY A 85 -14.44 -9.45 -13.81
CA GLY A 85 -14.86 -9.96 -12.49
C GLY A 85 -13.97 -9.51 -11.33
N LEU A 86 -12.70 -9.17 -11.58
CA LEU A 86 -11.77 -8.63 -10.59
C LEU A 86 -11.67 -7.09 -10.61
N ALA A 87 -12.46 -6.42 -11.45
CA ALA A 87 -12.50 -4.97 -11.58
C ALA A 87 -13.75 -4.34 -10.92
N THR A 88 -14.63 -5.15 -10.35
CA THR A 88 -15.86 -4.71 -9.67
C THR A 88 -15.55 -3.98 -8.35
N ALA A 89 -16.57 -3.32 -7.78
CA ALA A 89 -16.44 -2.66 -6.48
C ALA A 89 -16.17 -3.66 -5.36
N ASP A 90 -16.71 -4.87 -5.48
CA ASP A 90 -16.66 -5.93 -4.46
C ASP A 90 -15.44 -6.85 -4.60
N ALA A 91 -14.65 -6.71 -5.69
CA ALA A 91 -13.45 -7.49 -5.87
C ALA A 91 -12.44 -7.22 -4.75
N SER A 92 -12.04 -8.26 -4.03
CA SER A 92 -11.09 -8.13 -2.94
C SER A 92 -9.66 -7.87 -3.44
N VAL A 93 -8.87 -7.17 -2.63
CA VAL A 93 -7.42 -7.01 -2.89
C VAL A 93 -6.75 -8.37 -2.98
N GLN A 94 -7.17 -9.33 -2.13
CA GLN A 94 -6.69 -10.70 -2.11
C GLN A 94 -6.81 -11.37 -3.48
N ASP A 95 -8.00 -11.34 -4.09
CA ASP A 95 -8.24 -12.00 -5.38
C ASP A 95 -7.44 -11.36 -6.51
N VAL A 96 -7.31 -10.03 -6.49
CA VAL A 96 -6.48 -9.31 -7.47
C VAL A 96 -5.00 -9.65 -7.33
N MET A 97 -4.51 -9.78 -6.11
CA MET A 97 -3.13 -10.16 -5.82
C MET A 97 -2.85 -11.63 -6.21
N LEU A 98 -3.77 -12.54 -5.93
CA LEU A 98 -3.69 -13.94 -6.34
C LEU A 98 -3.65 -14.06 -7.87
N HIS A 99 -4.53 -13.33 -8.56
CA HIS A 99 -4.51 -13.28 -10.02
C HIS A 99 -3.16 -12.77 -10.57
N ALA A 100 -2.63 -11.69 -9.97
CA ALA A 100 -1.34 -11.15 -10.40
C ALA A 100 -0.19 -12.15 -10.16
N LEU A 101 -0.17 -12.83 -9.02
CA LEU A 101 0.79 -13.87 -8.70
C LEU A 101 0.74 -15.01 -9.72
N ASP A 102 -0.47 -15.50 -10.04
CA ASP A 102 -0.66 -16.58 -11.02
C ASP A 102 -0.17 -16.19 -12.41
N GLN A 103 -0.47 -14.96 -12.87
CA GLN A 103 -0.02 -14.48 -14.18
C GLN A 103 1.51 -14.35 -14.25
N VAL A 104 2.16 -13.99 -13.15
CA VAL A 104 3.61 -13.87 -13.09
C VAL A 104 4.28 -15.23 -13.00
N GLU A 105 3.79 -16.14 -12.15
CA GLU A 105 4.38 -17.47 -11.93
C GLU A 105 4.03 -18.47 -13.04
N ALA A 106 3.02 -18.20 -13.88
CA ALA A 106 2.76 -19.00 -15.09
C ALA A 106 3.91 -18.93 -16.11
N ARG A 107 4.78 -17.93 -16.00
CA ARG A 107 5.96 -17.79 -16.84
C ARG A 107 7.18 -18.38 -16.12
N PRO A 108 8.01 -19.20 -16.81
CA PRO A 108 9.19 -19.77 -16.17
C PRO A 108 10.19 -18.69 -15.76
N GLY A 109 10.97 -18.97 -14.72
CA GLY A 109 12.11 -18.14 -14.30
C GLY A 109 11.86 -17.18 -13.13
N PHE A 110 10.62 -17.06 -12.61
CA PHE A 110 10.34 -16.27 -11.41
C PHE A 110 9.32 -16.97 -10.52
N ARG A 111 9.66 -17.09 -9.25
CA ARG A 111 8.76 -17.48 -8.17
C ARG A 111 8.92 -16.49 -7.03
N ALA A 112 7.84 -15.89 -6.60
CA ALA A 112 7.83 -14.94 -5.50
C ALA A 112 8.03 -15.66 -4.16
N ASP A 113 8.83 -15.08 -3.27
CA ASP A 113 8.90 -15.46 -1.86
C ASP A 113 8.00 -14.55 -1.02
N ALA A 114 7.84 -13.30 -1.48
CA ALA A 114 6.97 -12.30 -0.88
C ALA A 114 6.29 -11.43 -1.94
N LEU A 115 5.18 -10.80 -1.54
CA LEU A 115 4.43 -9.87 -2.38
C LEU A 115 4.27 -8.52 -1.66
N VAL A 116 4.18 -7.45 -2.46
CA VAL A 116 3.91 -6.10 -1.95
C VAL A 116 2.76 -5.49 -2.73
N VAL A 117 1.72 -5.06 -2.02
CA VAL A 117 0.63 -4.23 -2.59
C VAL A 117 1.08 -2.78 -2.59
N LEU A 118 0.97 -2.14 -3.75
CA LEU A 118 1.14 -0.71 -3.93
C LEU A 118 -0.13 -0.14 -4.57
N TYR A 119 -0.87 0.65 -3.81
CA TYR A 119 -2.05 1.32 -4.36
C TYR A 119 -1.63 2.45 -5.31
N GLY A 120 -2.16 2.43 -6.53
CA GLY A 120 -1.82 3.40 -7.60
C GLY A 120 -2.33 4.82 -7.33
N ASN A 121 -3.21 5.00 -6.34
CA ASN A 121 -3.76 6.28 -5.90
C ASN A 121 -3.06 6.85 -4.65
N VAL A 122 -1.86 6.38 -4.33
CA VAL A 122 -1.04 6.89 -3.21
C VAL A 122 0.18 7.65 -3.76
N PRO A 123 0.02 8.92 -4.17
CA PRO A 123 1.12 9.72 -4.74
C PRO A 123 2.12 10.21 -3.70
N VAL A 124 1.74 10.25 -2.43
CA VAL A 124 2.64 10.61 -1.32
C VAL A 124 2.83 9.38 -0.46
N ARG A 125 4.09 8.99 -0.28
CA ARG A 125 4.49 7.80 0.49
C ARG A 125 5.82 8.10 1.18
N PRO A 126 6.02 7.72 2.45
CA PRO A 126 7.29 7.91 3.14
C PRO A 126 8.44 7.24 2.38
N ALA A 127 9.57 7.94 2.26
CA ALA A 127 10.76 7.38 1.65
C ALA A 127 11.20 6.09 2.36
N GLY A 128 11.56 5.07 1.60
CA GLY A 128 12.00 3.78 2.14
C GLY A 128 10.92 2.92 2.79
N ALA A 129 9.63 3.34 2.79
CA ALA A 129 8.54 2.58 3.43
C ALA A 129 8.39 1.17 2.84
N ILE A 130 8.59 1.01 1.54
CA ILE A 130 8.51 -0.29 0.84
C ILE A 130 9.62 -1.21 1.33
N ASP A 131 10.87 -0.75 1.29
CA ASP A 131 12.04 -1.52 1.72
C ASP A 131 11.97 -1.85 3.22
N ARG A 132 11.46 -0.91 4.03
CA ARG A 132 11.24 -1.14 5.47
C ARG A 132 10.24 -2.27 5.72
N ALA A 133 9.12 -2.30 4.99
CA ALA A 133 8.13 -3.37 5.13
C ALA A 133 8.72 -4.74 4.76
N ILE A 134 9.45 -4.81 3.64
CA ILE A 134 10.11 -6.03 3.17
C ILE A 134 11.19 -6.47 4.17
N GLY A 135 11.98 -5.52 4.69
CA GLY A 135 13.00 -5.80 5.71
C GLY A 135 12.40 -6.43 6.97
N ILE A 136 11.32 -5.86 7.52
CA ILE A 136 10.62 -6.42 8.68
C ILE A 136 10.09 -7.83 8.35
N LEU A 137 9.46 -8.02 7.18
CA LEU A 137 8.92 -9.32 6.76
C LEU A 137 10.02 -10.38 6.73
N ARG A 138 11.16 -10.06 6.11
CA ARG A 138 12.32 -10.94 5.99
C ARG A 138 12.93 -11.27 7.35
N ASP A 139 13.21 -10.24 8.15
CA ASP A 139 13.98 -10.38 9.39
C ASP A 139 13.18 -11.05 10.50
N THR A 140 11.86 -11.00 10.44
CA THR A 140 10.98 -11.58 11.47
C THR A 140 10.24 -12.83 11.00
N VAL A 141 10.30 -13.16 9.71
CA VAL A 141 9.59 -14.31 9.10
C VAL A 141 8.08 -14.28 9.39
N CYS A 142 7.51 -13.10 9.57
CA CYS A 142 6.08 -12.93 9.86
C CYS A 142 5.23 -13.13 8.59
N ASP A 143 3.90 -13.24 8.77
CA ASP A 143 2.96 -13.44 7.67
C ASP A 143 2.77 -12.17 6.84
N SER A 144 2.65 -11.02 7.50
CA SER A 144 2.45 -9.73 6.81
C SER A 144 2.95 -8.53 7.61
N VAL A 145 3.25 -7.45 6.88
CA VAL A 145 3.68 -6.15 7.43
C VAL A 145 2.90 -5.03 6.76
N ARG A 146 2.39 -4.08 7.55
CA ARG A 146 1.67 -2.90 7.05
C ARG A 146 2.22 -1.62 7.68
N SER A 147 2.08 -0.52 6.96
CA SER A 147 2.31 0.82 7.49
C SER A 147 1.07 1.35 8.19
N PHE A 148 1.27 2.17 9.22
CA PHE A 148 0.20 2.73 10.04
C PHE A 148 0.53 4.18 10.41
N CYS A 149 -0.46 5.07 10.35
CA CYS A 149 -0.33 6.42 10.88
C CYS A 149 -1.10 6.58 12.19
N PRO A 150 -0.69 7.50 13.09
CA PRO A 150 -1.45 7.82 14.28
C PRO A 150 -2.85 8.34 13.95
N VAL A 151 -3.89 7.88 14.65
CA VAL A 151 -5.28 8.33 14.44
C VAL A 151 -5.51 9.80 14.81
N GLY A 152 -4.65 10.36 15.66
CA GLY A 152 -4.74 11.75 16.06
C GLY A 152 -6.09 12.11 16.72
N LYS A 153 -6.78 13.12 16.16
CA LYS A 153 -8.11 13.55 16.64
C LYS A 153 -9.26 12.60 16.28
N TRP A 154 -9.02 11.62 15.42
CA TRP A 154 -9.99 10.59 15.03
C TRP A 154 -9.95 9.38 15.97
N HIS A 155 -9.66 9.63 17.24
CA HIS A 155 -9.55 8.59 18.25
C HIS A 155 -10.95 8.10 18.68
N PRO A 156 -11.16 6.77 18.85
CA PRO A 156 -12.44 6.20 19.28
C PRO A 156 -13.01 6.82 20.54
N ALA A 157 -12.18 7.20 21.51
CA ALA A 157 -12.60 7.88 22.75
C ALA A 157 -13.30 9.24 22.50
N TRP A 158 -13.19 9.81 21.30
CA TRP A 158 -13.85 11.06 20.92
C TRP A 158 -14.91 10.86 19.81
N MET A 159 -15.16 9.61 19.43
CA MET A 159 -16.21 9.27 18.46
C MET A 159 -17.56 9.10 19.15
N ALA A 160 -18.62 9.37 18.41
CA ALA A 160 -19.99 9.17 18.86
C ALA A 160 -20.86 8.68 17.71
N GLN A 161 -21.92 7.98 18.06
CA GLN A 161 -23.05 7.72 17.17
C GLN A 161 -24.11 8.82 17.34
N LEU A 162 -24.79 9.13 16.26
CA LEU A 162 -25.95 10.02 16.28
C LEU A 162 -27.22 9.21 16.10
N ALA A 163 -28.11 9.26 17.09
CA ALA A 163 -29.46 8.69 17.03
C ALA A 163 -30.47 9.85 16.97
N GLY A 164 -30.76 10.33 15.77
CA GLY A 164 -31.42 11.60 15.54
C GLY A 164 -30.51 12.76 15.98
N ASP A 165 -30.95 13.55 16.95
CA ASP A 165 -30.20 14.64 17.58
C ASP A 165 -29.45 14.21 18.86
N ARG A 166 -29.62 12.95 19.29
CA ARG A 166 -28.95 12.42 20.49
C ARG A 166 -27.54 11.96 20.17
N VAL A 167 -26.58 12.41 21.00
CA VAL A 167 -25.17 11.98 20.91
C VAL A 167 -24.93 10.80 21.84
N LEU A 168 -24.48 9.70 21.29
CA LEU A 168 -24.13 8.48 22.02
C LEU A 168 -22.61 8.26 21.87
N PRO A 169 -21.79 8.54 22.91
CA PRO A 169 -20.36 8.29 22.86
C PRO A 169 -20.05 6.83 22.51
N LEU A 170 -19.05 6.59 21.65
CA LEU A 170 -18.63 5.24 21.27
C LEU A 170 -17.98 4.51 22.43
N GLU A 171 -17.17 5.23 23.21
CA GLU A 171 -16.52 4.71 24.42
C GLU A 171 -16.93 5.57 25.62
N ALA A 172 -17.21 4.92 26.76
CA ALA A 172 -17.41 5.60 28.01
C ALA A 172 -16.03 6.11 28.53
N GLY A 173 -15.82 7.41 28.52
CA GLY A 173 -14.55 7.97 28.96
C GLY A 173 -14.60 9.49 29.12
N SER A 174 -13.64 10.03 29.85
CA SER A 174 -13.51 11.46 30.14
C SER A 174 -12.19 12.06 29.64
N ILE A 175 -11.49 11.39 28.71
CA ILE A 175 -10.22 11.90 28.21
C ILE A 175 -10.49 13.08 27.28
N HIS A 176 -10.16 14.28 27.74
CA HIS A 176 -10.41 15.53 27.02
C HIS A 176 -9.17 16.14 26.38
N ARG A 177 -7.96 15.71 26.78
CA ARG A 177 -6.71 16.20 26.20
C ARG A 177 -6.12 15.18 25.25
N ARG A 178 -5.69 15.62 24.07
CA ARG A 178 -5.12 14.77 23.03
C ARG A 178 -3.88 13.99 23.49
N GLN A 179 -3.03 14.63 24.30
CA GLN A 179 -1.81 14.01 24.82
C GLN A 179 -2.05 12.88 25.82
N ASP A 180 -3.26 12.80 26.38
CA ASP A 180 -3.63 11.76 27.36
C ASP A 180 -4.28 10.55 26.69
N LEU A 181 -4.57 10.64 25.37
CA LEU A 181 -5.13 9.54 24.61
C LEU A 181 -4.09 8.42 24.45
N PRO A 182 -4.47 7.14 24.65
CA PRO A 182 -3.58 6.03 24.33
C PRO A 182 -3.21 6.04 22.84
N PRO A 183 -1.98 5.64 22.47
CA PRO A 183 -1.57 5.63 21.06
C PRO A 183 -2.35 4.59 20.27
N LEU A 184 -3.15 5.02 19.33
CA LEU A 184 -3.82 4.18 18.34
C LEU A 184 -3.39 4.56 16.92
N PHE A 185 -3.42 3.56 16.04
CA PHE A 185 -2.93 3.68 14.68
C PHE A 185 -3.97 3.18 13.69
N LEU A 186 -4.01 3.81 12.51
CA LEU A 186 -4.82 3.42 11.37
C LEU A 186 -3.89 2.99 10.23
N HIS A 187 -4.27 1.92 9.50
CA HIS A 187 -3.58 1.58 8.25
C HIS A 187 -3.70 2.74 7.26
N ASP A 188 -2.55 3.18 6.73
CA ASP A 188 -2.46 4.42 5.95
C ASP A 188 -2.33 4.20 4.43
N GLY A 189 -2.32 2.95 3.98
CA GLY A 189 -2.24 2.60 2.55
C GLY A 189 -0.86 2.76 1.92
N ALA A 190 0.18 3.18 2.67
CA ALA A 190 1.50 3.37 2.07
C ALA A 190 2.09 2.05 1.53
N VAL A 191 2.01 0.97 2.31
CA VAL A 191 2.51 -0.33 1.90
C VAL A 191 1.82 -1.48 2.65
N VAL A 192 1.63 -2.59 1.94
CA VAL A 192 1.28 -3.89 2.51
C VAL A 192 2.24 -4.92 1.92
N ALA A 193 3.04 -5.56 2.75
CA ALA A 193 3.90 -6.67 2.36
C ALA A 193 3.42 -7.98 3.01
N MET A 194 3.51 -9.10 2.31
CA MET A 194 3.12 -10.40 2.84
C MET A 194 4.01 -11.50 2.27
N SER A 195 4.17 -12.59 3.03
CA SER A 195 4.81 -13.79 2.52
C SER A 195 3.94 -14.43 1.42
N ARG A 196 4.59 -15.15 0.50
CA ARG A 196 3.85 -15.93 -0.51
C ARG A 196 2.92 -16.95 0.14
N GLU A 197 3.37 -17.59 1.22
CA GLU A 197 2.55 -18.57 1.95
C GLU A 197 1.27 -17.92 2.49
N SER A 198 1.40 -16.75 3.13
CA SER A 198 0.26 -16.02 3.64
C SER A 198 -0.70 -15.59 2.52
N MET A 199 -0.17 -15.15 1.36
CA MET A 199 -0.99 -14.82 0.19
C MET A 199 -1.79 -16.05 -0.28
N LEU A 200 -1.17 -17.23 -0.32
CA LEU A 200 -1.85 -18.46 -0.74
C LEU A 200 -2.91 -18.97 0.25
N ARG A 201 -2.86 -18.56 1.53
CA ARG A 201 -3.97 -18.82 2.47
C ARG A 201 -5.27 -18.21 2.00
N GLY A 202 -5.22 -17.08 1.30
CA GLY A 202 -6.41 -16.47 0.71
C GLY A 202 -7.20 -17.41 -0.19
N ARG A 203 -6.54 -18.35 -0.90
CA ARG A 203 -7.24 -19.36 -1.71
C ARG A 203 -8.01 -20.37 -0.88
N GLN A 204 -7.56 -20.63 0.33
CA GLN A 204 -8.18 -21.59 1.24
C GLN A 204 -9.34 -20.96 2.03
N HIS A 205 -9.40 -19.63 2.06
CA HIS A 205 -10.39 -18.85 2.80
C HIS A 205 -11.01 -17.76 1.90
N PRO A 206 -11.74 -18.14 0.83
CA PRO A 206 -12.28 -17.17 -0.14
C PRO A 206 -13.31 -16.21 0.47
N ASP A 207 -13.96 -16.61 1.56
CA ASP A 207 -14.96 -15.79 2.26
C ASP A 207 -14.31 -14.76 3.23
N ASP A 208 -13.01 -14.87 3.51
CA ASP A 208 -12.27 -13.88 4.29
C ASP A 208 -11.32 -13.07 3.38
N PRO A 209 -11.70 -11.84 3.00
CA PRO A 209 -10.89 -10.99 2.12
C PRO A 209 -9.57 -10.51 2.78
N HIS A 210 -9.35 -10.85 4.05
CA HIS A 210 -8.16 -10.51 4.82
C HIS A 210 -7.32 -11.74 5.24
N ALA A 211 -7.68 -12.94 4.78
CA ALA A 211 -6.95 -14.17 5.09
C ALA A 211 -5.47 -14.09 4.68
N PHE A 212 -5.16 -13.35 3.62
CA PHE A 212 -3.80 -13.13 3.13
C PHE A 212 -2.90 -12.33 4.08
N PHE A 213 -3.43 -11.72 5.12
CA PHE A 213 -2.60 -11.12 6.18
C PHE A 213 -2.01 -12.16 7.13
N GLY A 214 -2.53 -13.38 7.15
CA GLY A 214 -2.06 -14.45 8.02
C GLY A 214 -2.34 -14.22 9.51
N VAL A 215 -1.53 -14.83 10.37
CA VAL A 215 -1.67 -14.80 11.84
C VAL A 215 -0.67 -13.85 12.47
N ASP A 216 0.64 -13.98 12.17
CA ASP A 216 1.69 -13.05 12.64
C ASP A 216 1.69 -11.79 11.78
N ARG A 217 0.92 -10.79 12.20
CA ARG A 217 0.73 -9.51 11.50
C ARG A 217 1.55 -8.44 12.20
N ARG A 218 2.49 -7.84 11.49
CA ARG A 218 3.35 -6.78 12.02
C ARG A 218 3.09 -5.46 11.33
N GLY A 219 3.66 -4.39 11.86
CA GLY A 219 3.54 -3.07 11.30
C GLY A 219 4.60 -2.11 11.80
N PHE A 220 4.63 -0.95 11.18
CA PHE A 220 5.46 0.17 11.63
C PHE A 220 4.68 1.48 11.49
N ALA A 221 5.01 2.41 12.37
CA ALA A 221 4.41 3.74 12.34
C ALA A 221 5.09 4.61 11.28
N THR A 222 4.26 5.39 10.56
CA THR A 222 4.63 6.53 9.73
C THR A 222 4.22 7.82 10.45
N GLY A 223 4.66 8.98 9.95
CA GLY A 223 4.19 10.27 10.44
C GLY A 223 2.79 10.61 9.92
N MET A 224 2.08 11.43 10.68
CA MET A 224 0.77 11.94 10.24
C MET A 224 0.95 12.81 8.98
N GLY A 225 0.23 12.47 7.90
CA GLY A 225 0.30 13.20 6.62
C GLY A 225 1.48 12.82 5.71
N GLU A 226 2.34 11.88 6.12
CA GLU A 226 3.41 11.36 5.26
C GLU A 226 2.89 10.41 4.17
N THR A 227 1.66 9.94 4.32
CA THR A 227 0.95 9.18 3.29
C THR A 227 -0.32 9.92 2.90
N VAL A 228 -0.55 10.04 1.60
CA VAL A 228 -1.81 10.58 1.07
C VAL A 228 -2.36 9.61 0.03
N GLU A 229 -3.52 9.05 0.33
CA GLU A 229 -4.33 8.26 -0.60
C GLU A 229 -5.41 9.15 -1.22
N ILE A 230 -5.59 9.06 -2.54
CA ILE A 230 -6.59 9.86 -3.26
C ILE A 230 -7.85 9.05 -3.46
N ASP A 231 -8.92 9.44 -2.76
CA ASP A 231 -10.28 8.93 -2.94
C ASP A 231 -11.27 10.04 -3.31
N HIS A 232 -11.00 11.27 -2.91
CA HIS A 232 -11.84 12.43 -3.18
C HIS A 232 -11.03 13.59 -3.76
N LEU A 233 -11.69 14.60 -4.27
CA LEU A 233 -11.03 15.79 -4.82
C LEU A 233 -10.18 16.54 -3.78
N ARG A 234 -10.62 16.59 -2.52
CA ARG A 234 -9.87 17.20 -1.42
C ARG A 234 -8.52 16.53 -1.19
N ASP A 235 -8.43 15.21 -1.41
CA ASP A 235 -7.20 14.44 -1.20
C ASP A 235 -6.18 14.77 -2.29
N LEU A 236 -6.66 15.09 -3.51
CA LEU A 236 -5.82 15.56 -4.60
C LEU A 236 -5.16 16.90 -4.25
N TYR A 237 -5.94 17.86 -3.69
CA TYR A 237 -5.39 19.13 -3.23
C TYR A 237 -4.43 18.96 -2.06
N TRP A 238 -4.73 18.03 -1.16
CA TRP A 238 -3.81 17.71 -0.07
C TRP A 238 -2.49 17.12 -0.60
N ALA A 239 -2.56 16.14 -1.50
CA ALA A 239 -1.37 15.56 -2.13
C ALA A 239 -0.54 16.63 -2.85
N GLU A 240 -1.19 17.54 -3.58
CA GLU A 240 -0.51 18.65 -4.25
C GLU A 240 0.22 19.56 -3.25
N ALA A 241 -0.44 19.95 -2.16
CA ALA A 241 0.17 20.78 -1.12
C ALA A 241 1.40 20.11 -0.49
N VAL A 242 1.30 18.81 -0.15
CA VAL A 242 2.42 18.05 0.42
C VAL A 242 3.58 17.94 -0.59
N LEU A 243 3.29 17.57 -1.83
CA LEU A 243 4.33 17.42 -2.86
C LEU A 243 5.04 18.74 -3.16
N ARG A 244 4.34 19.88 -3.16
CA ARG A 244 4.95 21.20 -3.34
C ARG A 244 5.92 21.56 -2.21
N THR A 245 5.68 21.11 -0.99
CA THR A 245 6.59 21.36 0.15
C THR A 245 7.83 20.47 0.13
N THR A 246 7.74 19.30 -0.52
CA THR A 246 8.86 18.34 -0.61
C THR A 246 9.73 18.55 -1.86
N LEU A 247 9.24 19.31 -2.86
CA LEU A 247 10.03 19.63 -4.06
C LEU A 247 11.15 20.63 -3.72
N PRO A 248 12.37 20.45 -4.28
CA PRO A 248 13.44 21.44 -4.20
C PRO A 248 12.96 22.81 -4.72
N GLU A 249 13.43 23.91 -4.12
CA GLU A 249 12.95 25.27 -4.42
C GLU A 249 12.99 25.65 -5.91
N GLY A 250 13.91 25.10 -6.69
CA GLY A 250 14.01 25.34 -8.14
C GLY A 250 12.88 24.75 -9.00
N ARG A 251 12.01 23.88 -8.45
CA ARG A 251 10.81 23.32 -9.14
C ARG A 251 9.48 23.88 -8.62
N ARG A 252 9.52 24.78 -7.64
CA ARG A 252 8.30 25.33 -7.02
C ARG A 252 7.56 26.36 -7.88
N LEU A 253 8.15 26.87 -8.96
CA LEU A 253 7.68 28.05 -9.71
C LEU A 253 7.45 27.81 -11.22
N ALA A 254 7.27 26.59 -11.67
CA ALA A 254 6.79 26.34 -13.03
C ALA A 254 5.28 26.05 -12.97
N SER A 255 4.48 27.12 -12.88
CA SER A 255 3.01 27.13 -13.06
C SER A 255 2.68 27.36 -14.53
#